data_81f846afdb072b4b8a06e4b17f9f4159
#
_entry.id   81f846afdb072b4b8a06e4b17f9f4159
#
_cell.length_a   1.000
_cell.length_b   1.000
_cell.length_c   1.000
_cell.angle_alpha   90.00
_cell.angle_beta   90.00
_cell.angle_gamma   90.00
#
_symmetry.space_group_name_H-M   'P 1'
#
loop_
_entity.id
_entity.type
_entity.pdbx_description
1 polymer ?
#
loop_
_entity_poly.entity_id
_entity_poly.type
_entity_poly.pdbx_seq_one_letter_code
_entity_poly.pdbx_strand_id
1 'polypeptide(L)'
;VRNGVCLCRPLSTTFLSRPVLKTEQSQEMALVPSRGIQTSVVSRDIDTAAKFIGAGAATVGVAGSGAGIGTVFGSLIIGYARNPSLKQQLFSYAILGFALSEAMGLFCLMVAFLILFAM
;
A
#
# COMPACT_ATOMS: atom_id res chain seq x y z
N VAL A 1 2.81 -39.83 -41.94
CA VAL A 1 3.42 -40.33 -40.70
C VAL A 1 4.82 -39.71 -40.63
N ARG A 2 5.02 -38.62 -39.87
CA ARG A 2 6.34 -38.02 -39.60
C ARG A 2 6.51 -37.91 -38.11
N ASN A 3 7.41 -38.71 -37.59
CA ASN A 3 7.82 -38.71 -36.19
C ASN A 3 8.57 -37.41 -35.84
N GLY A 4 7.96 -36.52 -35.06
CA GLY A 4 8.61 -35.40 -34.47
C GLY A 4 9.34 -35.83 -33.19
N VAL A 5 10.67 -35.96 -33.26
CA VAL A 5 11.52 -36.20 -32.11
C VAL A 5 11.64 -34.90 -31.34
N CYS A 6 11.05 -34.87 -30.16
CA CYS A 6 11.17 -33.77 -29.22
C CYS A 6 12.55 -33.84 -28.55
N LEU A 7 13.47 -32.99 -28.96
CA LEU A 7 14.78 -32.84 -28.33
C LEU A 7 14.63 -31.99 -27.05
N CYS A 8 14.30 -32.64 -25.94
CA CYS A 8 14.49 -32.04 -24.63
C CYS A 8 15.99 -32.00 -24.32
N ARG A 9 16.61 -30.83 -24.44
CA ARG A 9 17.94 -30.58 -23.91
C ARG A 9 17.84 -30.42 -22.37
N PRO A 10 18.55 -31.22 -21.58
CA PRO A 10 18.67 -31.00 -20.16
C PRO A 10 19.65 -29.85 -19.93
N LEU A 11 19.14 -28.69 -19.47
CA LEU A 11 19.91 -27.51 -19.10
C LEU A 11 20.59 -27.60 -17.71
N SER A 12 20.55 -28.77 -17.08
CA SER A 12 20.98 -28.93 -15.67
C SER A 12 22.42 -29.43 -15.46
N THR A 13 23.18 -29.74 -16.52
CA THR A 13 24.52 -30.33 -16.33
C THR A 13 25.69 -29.37 -16.36
N THR A 14 25.48 -28.09 -16.69
CA THR A 14 26.56 -27.11 -16.79
C THR A 14 26.87 -26.35 -15.49
N PHE A 15 26.08 -26.51 -14.43
CA PHE A 15 26.31 -25.79 -13.17
C PHE A 15 27.10 -26.56 -12.11
N LEU A 16 27.43 -27.82 -12.36
CA LEU A 16 28.10 -28.69 -11.36
C LEU A 16 29.60 -28.90 -11.57
N SER A 17 30.21 -28.29 -12.58
CA SER A 17 31.66 -28.36 -12.75
C SER A 17 32.30 -27.00 -12.53
N ARG A 18 32.26 -26.50 -11.30
CA ARG A 18 33.19 -25.45 -10.88
C ARG A 18 34.50 -26.13 -10.48
N PRO A 19 35.63 -25.80 -11.12
CA PRO A 19 36.92 -26.22 -10.63
C PRO A 19 37.15 -25.58 -9.25
N VAL A 20 37.40 -26.42 -8.26
CA VAL A 20 37.85 -26.01 -6.92
C VAL A 20 39.24 -25.40 -7.09
N LEU A 21 39.35 -24.09 -7.23
CA LEU A 21 40.59 -23.38 -7.06
C LEU A 21 40.93 -23.40 -5.57
N LYS A 22 41.90 -24.23 -5.19
CA LYS A 22 42.62 -24.12 -3.95
C LYS A 22 43.31 -22.75 -3.95
N THR A 23 42.65 -21.77 -3.37
CA THR A 23 43.31 -20.51 -2.98
C THR A 23 43.94 -20.77 -1.60
N GLU A 24 45.25 -20.78 -1.53
CA GLU A 24 45.98 -20.77 -0.30
C GLU A 24 45.57 -19.55 0.50
N GLN A 25 45.07 -19.79 1.71
CA GLN A 25 44.74 -18.80 2.71
C GLN A 25 46.01 -18.14 3.21
N SER A 26 46.36 -17.00 2.68
CA SER A 26 47.09 -15.99 3.45
C SER A 26 46.08 -15.43 4.46
N GLN A 27 46.28 -15.79 5.73
CA GLN A 27 45.57 -15.18 6.85
C GLN A 27 46.03 -13.72 7.00
N GLU A 28 45.44 -12.83 6.25
CA GLU A 28 45.33 -11.44 6.67
C GLU A 28 44.21 -11.36 7.66
N MET A 29 44.58 -11.21 8.91
CA MET A 29 43.70 -10.91 10.02
C MET A 29 43.22 -9.48 9.84
N ALA A 30 42.29 -9.31 8.92
CA ALA A 30 41.55 -8.06 8.76
C ALA A 30 40.76 -7.85 10.06
N LEU A 31 41.23 -6.89 10.88
CA LEU A 31 40.47 -6.31 11.98
C LEU A 31 39.15 -5.86 11.45
N VAL A 32 38.13 -6.70 11.58
CA VAL A 32 36.75 -6.32 11.32
C VAL A 32 36.41 -5.28 12.39
N PRO A 33 36.20 -3.99 12.02
CA PRO A 33 35.75 -3.02 13.00
C PRO A 33 34.40 -3.49 13.51
N SER A 34 34.35 -3.89 14.79
CA SER A 34 33.10 -4.16 15.47
C SER A 34 32.32 -2.84 15.53
N ARG A 35 31.48 -2.62 14.53
CA ARG A 35 30.46 -1.56 14.58
C ARG A 35 29.53 -1.92 15.72
N GLY A 36 29.72 -1.23 16.86
CA GLY A 36 28.76 -1.30 17.94
C GLY A 36 27.40 -0.92 17.37
N ILE A 37 26.46 -1.85 17.45
CA ILE A 37 25.06 -1.61 17.05
C ILE A 37 24.53 -0.57 18.05
N GLN A 38 24.49 0.70 17.64
CA GLN A 38 23.85 1.75 18.43
C GLN A 38 22.34 1.56 18.32
N THR A 39 21.77 0.83 19.24
CA THR A 39 20.34 0.50 19.29
C THR A 39 19.43 1.69 19.64
N SER A 40 19.98 2.75 20.25
CA SER A 40 19.17 3.86 20.74
C SER A 40 18.69 4.85 19.66
N VAL A 41 19.45 5.04 18.58
CA VAL A 41 19.09 5.95 17.48
C VAL A 41 18.12 5.27 16.51
N VAL A 42 18.32 4.00 16.23
CA VAL A 42 17.51 3.21 15.29
C VAL A 42 16.05 3.04 15.78
N SER A 43 15.81 2.96 17.10
CA SER A 43 14.45 2.78 17.62
C SER A 43 13.60 4.05 17.42
N ARG A 44 14.15 5.24 17.58
CA ARG A 44 13.42 6.50 17.32
C ARG A 44 13.06 6.69 15.85
N ASP A 45 13.94 6.31 14.95
CA ASP A 45 13.70 6.38 13.51
C ASP A 45 12.59 5.42 13.09
N ILE A 46 12.52 4.23 13.69
CA ILE A 46 11.48 3.23 13.43
C ILE A 46 10.12 3.74 13.93
N ASP A 47 10.04 4.30 15.13
CA ASP A 47 8.81 4.85 15.68
C ASP A 47 8.28 6.01 14.83
N THR A 48 9.16 6.90 14.40
CA THR A 48 8.82 8.02 13.53
C THR A 48 8.33 7.53 12.17
N ALA A 49 9.01 6.57 11.58
CA ALA A 49 8.58 5.95 10.32
C ALA A 49 7.20 5.27 10.47
N ALA A 50 6.96 4.57 11.57
CA ALA A 50 5.67 3.93 11.85
C ALA A 50 4.54 4.94 11.95
N LYS A 51 4.76 6.11 12.58
CA LYS A 51 3.78 7.21 12.65
C LYS A 51 3.42 7.74 11.25
N PHE A 52 4.40 7.99 10.40
CA PHE A 52 4.16 8.46 9.04
C PHE A 52 3.41 7.43 8.19
N ILE A 53 3.77 6.15 8.30
CA ILE A 53 3.08 5.07 7.59
C ILE A 53 1.64 4.93 8.11
N GLY A 54 1.45 4.97 9.43
CA GLY A 54 0.14 4.87 10.05
C GLY A 54 -0.79 6.02 9.68
N ALA A 55 -0.28 7.27 9.70
CA ALA A 55 -1.02 8.44 9.26
C ALA A 55 -1.38 8.38 7.77
N GLY A 56 -0.45 7.93 6.93
CA GLY A 56 -0.70 7.71 5.51
C GLY A 56 -1.79 6.66 5.27
N ALA A 57 -1.76 5.54 6.00
CA ALA A 57 -2.79 4.51 5.91
C ALA A 57 -4.17 5.01 6.36
N ALA A 58 -4.25 5.82 7.42
CA ALA A 58 -5.51 6.38 7.91
C ALA A 58 -6.15 7.35 6.88
N THR A 59 -5.36 8.11 6.12
CA THR A 59 -5.87 9.02 5.09
C THR A 59 -6.51 8.32 3.89
N VAL A 60 -6.21 7.03 3.66
CA VAL A 60 -6.83 6.24 2.58
C VAL A 60 -8.35 6.17 2.72
N GLY A 61 -8.87 6.22 3.96
CA GLY A 61 -10.32 6.24 4.22
C GLY A 61 -11.07 7.41 3.56
N VAL A 62 -10.40 8.55 3.31
CA VAL A 62 -10.98 9.70 2.60
C VAL A 62 -11.33 9.37 1.15
N ALA A 63 -10.59 8.47 0.51
CA ALA A 63 -10.90 8.03 -0.85
C ALA A 63 -12.26 7.32 -0.93
N GLY A 64 -12.64 6.57 0.11
CA GLY A 64 -13.97 5.95 0.21
C GLY A 64 -15.09 6.98 0.30
N SER A 65 -14.89 8.06 1.07
CA SER A 65 -15.81 9.20 1.13
C SER A 65 -16.01 9.83 -0.26
N GLY A 66 -14.94 10.10 -0.99
CA GLY A 66 -15.02 10.66 -2.34
C GLY A 66 -15.81 9.75 -3.31
N ALA A 67 -15.55 8.45 -3.29
CA ALA A 67 -16.30 7.49 -4.09
C ALA A 67 -17.78 7.44 -3.68
N GLY A 68 -18.07 7.48 -2.39
CA GLY A 68 -19.44 7.53 -1.86
C GLY A 68 -20.22 8.74 -2.37
N ILE A 69 -19.62 9.91 -2.33
CA ILE A 69 -20.20 11.15 -2.85
C ILE A 69 -20.50 11.03 -4.35
N GLY A 70 -19.56 10.50 -5.12
CA GLY A 70 -19.74 10.29 -6.55
C GLY A 70 -20.92 9.37 -6.88
N THR A 71 -21.10 8.29 -6.14
CA THR A 71 -22.23 7.36 -6.33
C THR A 71 -23.57 8.01 -5.95
N VAL A 72 -23.62 8.80 -4.87
CA VAL A 72 -24.84 9.53 -4.47
C VAL A 72 -25.29 10.50 -5.56
N PHE A 73 -24.40 11.35 -6.05
CA PHE A 73 -24.77 12.31 -7.08
C PHE A 73 -25.01 11.67 -8.44
N GLY A 74 -24.29 10.62 -8.78
CA GLY A 74 -24.55 9.83 -9.99
C GLY A 74 -25.96 9.22 -10.00
N SER A 75 -26.37 8.60 -8.89
CA SER A 75 -27.73 8.05 -8.74
C SER A 75 -28.80 9.13 -8.71
N LEU A 76 -28.50 10.30 -8.15
CA LEU A 76 -29.40 11.45 -8.13
C LEU A 76 -29.75 11.93 -9.54
N ILE A 77 -28.76 12.05 -10.42
CA ILE A 77 -28.98 12.45 -11.82
C ILE A 77 -29.89 11.47 -12.55
N ILE A 78 -29.67 10.17 -12.34
CA ILE A 78 -30.52 9.13 -12.92
C ILE A 78 -31.94 9.20 -12.34
N GLY A 79 -32.07 9.46 -11.04
CA GLY A 79 -33.36 9.66 -10.39
C GLY A 79 -34.13 10.84 -10.94
N TYR A 80 -33.45 11.96 -11.23
CA TYR A 80 -34.05 13.14 -11.85
C TYR A 80 -34.55 12.86 -13.27
N ALA A 81 -33.79 12.11 -14.06
CA ALA A 81 -34.21 11.75 -15.42
C ALA A 81 -35.45 10.88 -15.45
N ARG A 82 -35.64 10.03 -14.43
CA ARG A 82 -36.79 9.10 -14.34
C ARG A 82 -38.05 9.77 -13.79
N ASN A 83 -37.90 10.61 -12.75
CA ASN A 83 -39.02 11.21 -12.02
C ASN A 83 -38.75 12.69 -11.73
N PRO A 84 -38.98 13.60 -12.71
CA PRO A 84 -38.67 15.01 -12.51
C PRO A 84 -39.60 15.69 -11.47
N SER A 85 -40.77 15.14 -11.17
CA SER A 85 -41.68 15.66 -10.13
C SER A 85 -41.16 15.54 -8.69
N LEU A 86 -40.29 14.56 -8.42
CA LEU A 86 -39.73 14.30 -7.08
C LEU A 86 -38.37 14.97 -6.84
N LYS A 87 -37.99 15.91 -7.69
CA LYS A 87 -36.68 16.55 -7.68
C LYS A 87 -36.26 17.09 -6.31
N GLN A 88 -37.17 17.76 -5.61
CA GLN A 88 -36.91 18.36 -4.30
C GLN A 88 -36.63 17.35 -3.21
N GLN A 89 -37.39 16.24 -3.19
CA GLN A 89 -37.21 15.17 -2.22
C GLN A 89 -35.90 14.42 -2.48
N LEU A 90 -35.62 14.07 -3.72
CA LEU A 90 -34.38 13.37 -4.10
C LEU A 90 -33.14 14.19 -3.75
N PHE A 91 -33.21 15.52 -3.96
CA PHE A 91 -32.12 16.40 -3.57
C PHE A 91 -31.87 16.42 -2.07
N SER A 92 -32.92 16.47 -1.25
CA SER A 92 -32.81 16.48 0.21
C SER A 92 -32.14 15.18 0.73
N TYR A 93 -32.50 14.03 0.17
CA TYR A 93 -31.85 12.76 0.52
C TYR A 93 -30.42 12.67 0.05
N ALA A 94 -30.11 13.24 -1.12
CA ALA A 94 -28.73 13.28 -1.62
C ALA A 94 -27.82 14.12 -0.73
N ILE A 95 -28.30 15.27 -0.23
CA ILE A 95 -27.56 16.10 0.72
C ILE A 95 -27.29 15.36 2.02
N LEU A 96 -28.25 14.59 2.52
CA LEU A 96 -28.05 13.78 3.72
C LEU A 96 -27.00 12.69 3.50
N GLY A 97 -27.02 11.99 2.37
CA GLY A 97 -26.01 11.01 1.99
C GLY A 97 -24.62 11.62 1.84
N PHE A 98 -24.54 12.81 1.22
CA PHE A 98 -23.32 13.60 1.12
C PHE A 98 -22.74 13.93 2.50
N ALA A 99 -23.57 14.47 3.41
CA ALA A 99 -23.13 14.86 4.75
C ALA A 99 -22.58 13.67 5.56
N LEU A 100 -23.23 12.50 5.49
CA LEU A 100 -22.78 11.29 6.15
C LEU A 100 -21.45 10.79 5.59
N SER A 101 -21.29 10.81 4.26
CA SER A 101 -20.06 10.39 3.61
C SER A 101 -18.90 11.31 3.95
N GLU A 102 -19.12 12.62 3.94
CA GLU A 102 -18.11 13.62 4.31
C GLU A 102 -17.69 13.50 5.78
N ALA A 103 -18.64 13.29 6.69
CA ALA A 103 -18.35 13.10 8.11
C ALA A 103 -17.41 11.90 8.35
N MET A 104 -17.60 10.80 7.63
CA MET A 104 -16.71 9.63 7.71
C MET A 104 -15.31 9.93 7.17
N GLY A 105 -15.20 10.68 6.08
CA GLY A 105 -13.92 11.11 5.53
C GLY A 105 -13.14 12.01 6.49
N LEU A 106 -13.82 12.99 7.09
CA LEU A 106 -13.23 13.88 8.09
C LEU A 106 -12.81 13.14 9.35
N PHE A 107 -13.57 12.12 9.77
CA PHE A 107 -13.18 11.27 10.90
C PHE A 107 -11.88 10.51 10.61
N CYS A 108 -11.71 9.95 9.43
CA CYS A 108 -10.46 9.29 9.03
C CYS A 108 -9.28 10.28 9.04
N LEU A 109 -9.50 11.50 8.57
CA LEU A 109 -8.48 12.55 8.58
C LEU A 109 -8.11 12.94 10.02
N MET A 110 -9.09 13.07 10.90
CA MET A 110 -8.84 13.35 12.32
C MET A 110 -7.96 12.26 12.97
N VAL A 111 -8.25 10.99 12.69
CA VAL A 111 -7.42 9.87 13.18
C VAL A 111 -6.00 9.96 12.63
N ALA A 112 -5.81 10.34 11.37
CA ALA A 112 -4.48 10.52 10.80
C ALA A 112 -3.68 11.60 11.55
N PHE A 113 -4.31 12.73 11.89
CA PHE A 113 -3.69 13.79 12.69
C PHE A 113 -3.38 13.34 14.12
N LEU A 114 -4.27 12.57 14.76
CA LEU A 114 -4.01 12.02 16.08
C LEU A 114 -2.78 11.10 16.09
N ILE A 115 -2.63 10.24 15.10
CA ILE A 115 -1.46 9.36 14.97
C ILE A 115 -0.18 10.19 14.79
N LEU A 116 -0.25 11.25 14.00
CA LEU A 116 0.92 12.06 13.67
C LEU A 116 1.41 12.93 14.81
N PHE A 117 0.49 13.55 15.57
CA PHE A 117 0.81 14.58 16.55
C PHE A 117 0.57 14.15 18.01
N ALA A 118 -0.33 13.22 18.28
CA ALA A 118 -0.69 12.83 19.65
C ALA A 118 0.02 11.54 20.10
N MET A 119 0.46 10.72 19.18
CA MET A 119 1.23 9.50 19.45
C MET A 119 2.69 9.68 19.00
#